data_6c1763eb8553e952ca48274bcc858049
#
_entry.id   6c1763eb8553e952ca48274bcc858049
#
_cell.length_a   1.000
_cell.length_b   1.000
_cell.length_c   1.000
_cell.angle_alpha   90.00
_cell.angle_beta   90.00
_cell.angle_gamma   90.00
#
_symmetry.space_group_name_H-M   'P 1'
#
loop_
_entity.id
_entity.type
_entity.pdbx_description
1 polymer ?
#
loop_
_entity_poly.entity_id
_entity_poly.type
_entity_poly.pdbx_seq_one_letter_code
_entity_poly.pdbx_strand_id
1 'polypeptide(L)'
;QLNHLFMVGDVKQSIYRFRQADPTLFLDKYERYQSSSKNDETIILAENFRSMNNVTEFTNLVFTQLMDRTVGEMPYDDQAQLKFAAKWYDPNQVTPVPTELMVYDANADNETIVDKEENQQRYIKLPEGSDKYAGEVWMVAMRIRQMLDNQERIYDPELGHERPIQPADIVILERTKSPNNRIVEQFGQLNIPVVVQDVQNYFKATEVRTMI
;
A
#
# COMPACT_ATOMS: atom_id res chain seq x y z
N GLN A 1 39.52 -14.13 -15.99
CA GLN A 1 38.36 -14.92 -15.54
C GLN A 1 37.11 -14.12 -15.86
N LEU A 2 36.25 -14.62 -16.71
CA LEU A 2 34.92 -14.04 -16.93
C LEU A 2 34.09 -14.32 -15.67
N ASN A 3 33.83 -13.27 -14.88
CA ASN A 3 32.94 -13.38 -13.74
C ASN A 3 31.49 -13.38 -14.26
N HIS A 4 30.85 -14.53 -14.21
CA HIS A 4 29.43 -14.63 -14.50
C HIS A 4 28.65 -14.18 -13.25
N LEU A 5 28.11 -12.96 -13.29
CA LEU A 5 27.29 -12.40 -12.24
C LEU A 5 25.86 -12.20 -12.78
N PHE A 6 24.88 -12.75 -12.08
CA PHE A 6 23.46 -12.52 -12.31
C PHE A 6 22.85 -11.93 -11.07
N MET A 7 22.14 -10.80 -11.23
CA MET A 7 21.52 -10.07 -10.12
C MET A 7 20.08 -9.73 -10.49
N VAL A 8 19.18 -9.83 -9.53
CA VAL A 8 17.80 -9.38 -9.64
C VAL A 8 17.51 -8.48 -8.45
N GLY A 9 16.88 -7.33 -8.69
CA GLY A 9 16.54 -6.39 -7.62
C GLY A 9 15.64 -5.28 -8.14
N ASP A 10 15.04 -4.57 -7.20
CA ASP A 10 14.27 -3.36 -7.47
C ASP A 10 14.66 -2.30 -6.43
N VAL A 11 15.35 -1.26 -6.89
CA VAL A 11 15.81 -0.16 -6.03
C VAL A 11 14.63 0.59 -5.41
N LYS A 12 13.50 0.68 -6.10
CA LYS A 12 12.27 1.32 -5.58
C LYS A 12 11.74 0.65 -4.32
N GLN A 13 12.11 -0.62 -4.08
CA GLN A 13 11.74 -1.39 -2.89
C GLN A 13 12.83 -1.42 -1.82
N SER A 14 13.80 -0.50 -1.88
CA SER A 14 14.89 -0.39 -0.90
C SER A 14 14.43 0.23 0.42
N ILE A 15 13.57 -0.48 1.15
CA ILE A 15 12.95 -0.03 2.40
C ILE A 15 13.81 -0.23 3.64
N TYR A 16 14.97 -0.91 3.53
CA TYR A 16 15.84 -1.25 4.67
C TYR A 16 17.07 -0.35 4.80
N ARG A 17 17.06 0.84 4.23
CA ARG A 17 18.17 1.80 4.36
C ARG A 17 18.51 2.10 5.82
N PHE A 18 17.52 2.18 6.69
CA PHE A 18 17.72 2.35 8.13
C PHE A 18 18.48 1.19 8.80
N ARG A 19 18.66 0.06 8.10
CA ARG A 19 19.50 -1.08 8.52
C ARG A 19 20.82 -1.13 7.75
N GLN A 20 21.32 0.03 7.26
CA GLN A 20 22.55 0.15 6.48
C GLN A 20 22.53 -0.61 5.13
N ALA A 21 21.35 -0.89 4.59
CA ALA A 21 21.25 -1.37 3.21
C ALA A 21 21.60 -0.21 2.28
N ASP A 22 22.60 -0.43 1.43
CA ASP A 22 23.08 0.57 0.48
C ASP A 22 22.64 0.23 -0.93
N PRO A 23 21.66 0.94 -1.50
CA PRO A 23 21.18 0.69 -2.86
C PRO A 23 22.16 1.16 -3.94
N THR A 24 23.18 1.99 -3.59
CA THR A 24 24.14 2.54 -4.57
C THR A 24 24.94 1.44 -5.24
N LEU A 25 25.26 0.37 -4.52
CA LEU A 25 25.98 -0.79 -5.08
C LEU A 25 25.23 -1.46 -6.24
N PHE A 26 23.90 -1.46 -6.19
CA PHE A 26 23.06 -1.99 -7.26
C PHE A 26 22.93 -0.95 -8.38
N LEU A 27 22.71 0.32 -8.05
CA LEU A 27 22.60 1.42 -9.00
C LEU A 27 23.85 1.59 -9.86
N ASP A 28 25.06 1.54 -9.25
CA ASP A 28 26.32 1.63 -9.96
C ASP A 28 26.45 0.52 -11.02
N LYS A 29 25.98 -0.69 -10.70
CA LYS A 29 25.99 -1.80 -11.66
C LYS A 29 24.93 -1.62 -12.73
N TYR A 30 23.74 -1.16 -12.36
CA TYR A 30 22.65 -0.87 -13.28
C TYR A 30 23.06 0.16 -14.33
N GLU A 31 23.63 1.30 -13.89
CA GLU A 31 24.13 2.36 -14.78
C GLU A 31 25.28 1.86 -15.67
N ARG A 32 26.21 1.09 -15.10
CA ARG A 32 27.32 0.53 -15.86
C ARG A 32 26.84 -0.45 -16.95
N TYR A 33 25.85 -1.29 -16.63
CA TYR A 33 25.35 -2.29 -17.59
C TYR A 33 24.46 -1.66 -18.66
N GLN A 34 23.84 -0.53 -18.39
CA GLN A 34 23.14 0.25 -19.42
C GLN A 34 24.09 0.90 -20.43
N SER A 35 25.28 1.29 -20.01
CA SER A 35 26.25 2.01 -20.85
C SER A 35 27.02 1.11 -21.81
N SER A 36 26.61 -0.15 -21.99
CA SER A 36 27.01 -1.06 -23.08
C SER A 36 28.49 -1.47 -23.11
N SER A 37 28.85 -2.47 -22.32
CA SER A 37 29.97 -3.34 -22.72
C SER A 37 29.43 -4.57 -23.46
N LYS A 38 30.24 -5.16 -24.37
CA LYS A 38 29.83 -6.36 -25.14
C LYS A 38 29.49 -7.60 -24.28
N ASN A 39 29.72 -7.52 -22.98
CA ASN A 39 29.62 -8.64 -22.03
C ASN A 39 28.63 -8.40 -20.88
N ASP A 40 28.04 -7.22 -20.80
CA ASP A 40 27.12 -6.85 -19.73
C ASP A 40 25.73 -6.52 -20.33
N GLU A 41 24.66 -6.98 -19.68
CA GLU A 41 23.29 -6.79 -20.13
C GLU A 41 22.39 -6.39 -18.96
N THR A 42 21.49 -5.44 -19.20
CA THR A 42 20.41 -5.07 -18.28
C THR A 42 19.07 -5.48 -18.88
N ILE A 43 18.32 -6.30 -18.17
CA ILE A 43 16.96 -6.68 -18.53
C ILE A 43 15.99 -5.97 -17.61
N ILE A 44 15.10 -5.15 -18.18
CA ILE A 44 14.10 -4.40 -17.43
C ILE A 44 12.82 -5.22 -17.32
N LEU A 45 12.40 -5.51 -16.08
CA LEU A 45 11.17 -6.21 -15.76
C LEU A 45 10.11 -5.17 -15.34
N ALA A 46 9.49 -4.52 -16.31
CA ALA A 46 8.50 -3.47 -16.06
C ALA A 46 7.07 -4.01 -15.90
N GLU A 47 6.79 -5.21 -16.40
CA GLU A 47 5.46 -5.79 -16.39
C GLU A 47 5.00 -6.16 -14.98
N ASN A 48 3.83 -5.65 -14.60
CA ASN A 48 3.13 -6.00 -13.37
C ASN A 48 2.02 -7.01 -13.67
N PHE A 49 2.21 -8.23 -13.20
CA PHE A 49 1.26 -9.34 -13.38
C PHE A 49 0.33 -9.54 -12.19
N ARG A 50 0.35 -8.67 -11.19
CA ARG A 50 -0.38 -8.86 -9.94
C ARG A 50 -1.55 -7.90 -9.76
N SER A 51 -1.35 -6.64 -10.14
CA SER A 51 -2.28 -5.57 -9.84
C SER A 51 -3.18 -5.23 -11.02
N MET A 52 -4.35 -4.70 -10.76
CA MET A 52 -5.21 -4.08 -11.78
C MET A 52 -4.55 -2.83 -12.38
N ASN A 53 -4.98 -2.45 -13.59
CA ASN A 53 -4.39 -1.34 -14.33
C ASN A 53 -4.48 -0.01 -13.57
N ASN A 54 -5.62 0.31 -12.97
CA ASN A 54 -5.81 1.54 -12.21
C ASN A 54 -4.85 1.67 -11.01
N VAL A 55 -4.44 0.55 -10.38
CA VAL A 55 -3.44 0.54 -9.31
C VAL A 55 -2.06 0.90 -9.86
N THR A 56 -1.67 0.33 -11.01
CA THR A 56 -0.39 0.64 -11.64
C THR A 56 -0.34 2.07 -12.16
N GLU A 57 -1.42 2.57 -12.76
CA GLU A 57 -1.54 3.95 -13.22
C GLU A 57 -1.46 4.96 -12.07
N PHE A 58 -2.18 4.73 -10.97
CA PHE A 58 -2.10 5.59 -9.80
C PHE A 58 -0.71 5.58 -9.17
N THR A 59 -0.07 4.40 -9.08
CA THR A 59 1.30 4.29 -8.60
C THR A 59 2.26 5.09 -9.48
N ASN A 60 2.16 4.96 -10.81
CA ASN A 60 2.97 5.72 -11.74
C ASN A 60 2.71 7.23 -11.61
N LEU A 61 1.45 7.65 -11.48
CA LEU A 61 1.09 9.07 -11.28
C LEU A 61 1.78 9.66 -10.04
N VAL A 62 1.75 8.96 -8.92
CA VAL A 62 2.35 9.41 -7.67
C VAL A 62 3.87 9.45 -7.78
N PHE A 63 4.48 8.36 -8.23
CA PHE A 63 5.95 8.27 -8.27
C PHE A 63 6.59 9.16 -9.33
N THR A 64 5.93 9.42 -10.45
CA THR A 64 6.41 10.39 -11.44
C THR A 64 6.53 11.79 -10.86
N GLN A 65 5.71 12.13 -9.87
CA GLN A 65 5.75 13.46 -9.22
C GLN A 65 6.70 13.50 -8.02
N LEU A 66 6.91 12.39 -7.32
CA LEU A 66 7.64 12.36 -6.06
C LEU A 66 9.08 11.84 -6.19
N MET A 67 9.34 10.94 -7.15
CA MET A 67 10.66 10.34 -7.28
C MET A 67 11.54 11.09 -8.26
N ASP A 68 12.64 11.60 -7.74
CA ASP A 68 13.78 12.10 -8.47
C ASP A 68 15.09 11.53 -7.89
N ARG A 69 16.23 11.94 -8.43
CA ARG A 69 17.54 11.51 -7.89
C ARG A 69 17.79 11.95 -6.45
N THR A 70 17.13 13.00 -5.99
CA THR A 70 17.32 13.56 -4.65
C THR A 70 16.52 12.78 -3.61
N VAL A 71 15.27 12.44 -3.92
CA VAL A 71 14.34 11.80 -2.99
C VAL A 71 14.35 10.28 -3.16
N GLY A 72 14.33 9.80 -4.41
CA GLY A 72 14.22 8.38 -4.76
C GLY A 72 15.52 7.71 -5.16
N GLU A 73 16.64 8.45 -5.17
CA GLU A 73 17.99 8.00 -5.61
C GLU A 73 18.08 7.60 -7.09
N MET A 74 16.94 7.51 -7.78
CA MET A 74 16.83 7.25 -9.20
C MET A 74 15.67 8.03 -9.80
N PRO A 75 15.74 8.41 -11.10
CA PRO A 75 14.61 9.00 -11.79
C PRO A 75 13.49 7.96 -11.97
N TYR A 76 12.23 8.40 -11.94
CA TYR A 76 11.09 7.56 -12.28
C TYR A 76 10.70 7.81 -13.73
N ASP A 77 11.48 7.25 -14.65
CA ASP A 77 11.32 7.36 -16.08
C ASP A 77 10.46 6.20 -16.68
N ASP A 78 10.32 6.16 -17.98
CA ASP A 78 9.55 5.14 -18.70
C ASP A 78 10.04 3.70 -18.44
N GLN A 79 11.30 3.53 -18.03
CA GLN A 79 11.87 2.23 -17.69
C GLN A 79 11.54 1.82 -16.23
N ALA A 80 11.35 2.80 -15.35
CA ALA A 80 10.99 2.58 -13.96
C ALA A 80 9.48 2.40 -13.74
N GLN A 81 8.66 2.87 -14.69
CA GLN A 81 7.20 2.78 -14.62
C GLN A 81 6.70 1.35 -14.67
N LEU A 82 5.65 1.08 -13.90
CA LEU A 82 4.94 -0.21 -13.92
C LEU A 82 4.07 -0.30 -15.16
N LYS A 83 4.16 -1.41 -15.88
CA LYS A 83 3.30 -1.71 -17.04
C LYS A 83 2.33 -2.81 -16.68
N PHE A 84 1.04 -2.53 -16.83
CA PHE A 84 0.00 -3.52 -16.57
C PHE A 84 0.13 -4.73 -17.51
N ALA A 85 0.19 -5.93 -16.95
CA ALA A 85 0.30 -7.19 -17.70
C ALA A 85 -0.54 -8.33 -17.08
N ALA A 86 -1.36 -8.04 -16.09
CA ALA A 86 -2.21 -9.02 -15.39
C ALA A 86 -3.44 -9.37 -16.26
N LYS A 87 -3.26 -10.29 -17.20
CA LYS A 87 -4.26 -10.65 -18.23
C LYS A 87 -5.57 -11.20 -17.67
N TRP A 88 -5.59 -11.69 -16.44
CA TRP A 88 -6.82 -12.15 -15.78
C TRP A 88 -7.75 -11.01 -15.36
N TYR A 89 -7.28 -9.79 -15.31
CA TYR A 89 -8.13 -8.61 -15.14
C TYR A 89 -8.58 -8.08 -16.51
N ASP A 90 -9.36 -8.89 -17.25
CA ASP A 90 -9.94 -8.47 -18.53
C ASP A 90 -10.95 -7.34 -18.26
N PRO A 91 -10.76 -6.14 -18.83
CA PRO A 91 -11.68 -5.00 -18.65
C PRO A 91 -13.11 -5.26 -19.13
N ASN A 92 -13.33 -6.32 -19.94
CA ASN A 92 -14.67 -6.73 -20.35
C ASN A 92 -15.37 -7.65 -19.33
N GLN A 93 -14.65 -8.17 -18.35
CA GLN A 93 -15.14 -9.13 -17.36
C GLN A 93 -15.02 -8.63 -15.93
N VAL A 94 -14.19 -7.62 -15.69
CA VAL A 94 -13.90 -7.08 -14.38
C VAL A 94 -14.40 -5.63 -14.30
N THR A 95 -15.22 -5.35 -13.30
CA THR A 95 -15.68 -4.00 -13.03
C THR A 95 -14.48 -3.14 -12.58
N PRO A 96 -14.19 -2.02 -13.24
CA PRO A 96 -13.12 -1.13 -12.80
C PRO A 96 -13.42 -0.58 -11.40
N VAL A 97 -12.50 -0.81 -10.47
CA VAL A 97 -12.58 -0.25 -9.11
C VAL A 97 -11.61 0.94 -9.06
N PRO A 98 -12.08 2.18 -8.81
CA PRO A 98 -11.21 3.33 -8.75
C PRO A 98 -10.25 3.26 -7.56
N THR A 99 -9.06 3.85 -7.73
CA THR A 99 -8.18 4.10 -6.60
C THR A 99 -8.69 5.30 -5.83
N GLU A 100 -8.94 5.16 -4.54
CA GLU A 100 -9.47 6.20 -3.68
C GLU A 100 -8.35 6.90 -2.90
N LEU A 101 -8.36 8.24 -2.87
CA LEU A 101 -7.53 9.04 -1.98
C LEU A 101 -8.40 9.62 -0.88
N MET A 102 -8.22 9.13 0.34
CA MET A 102 -8.89 9.65 1.51
C MET A 102 -7.97 10.61 2.27
N VAL A 103 -8.46 11.81 2.56
CA VAL A 103 -7.70 12.84 3.29
C VAL A 103 -8.43 13.19 4.56
N TYR A 104 -7.74 13.03 5.69
CA TYR A 104 -8.23 13.46 7.00
C TYR A 104 -7.58 14.77 7.41
N ASP A 105 -8.39 15.81 7.62
CA ASP A 105 -7.91 17.08 8.16
C ASP A 105 -8.20 17.13 9.68
N ALA A 106 -7.14 16.99 10.46
CA ALA A 106 -7.23 17.03 11.93
C ALA A 106 -7.55 18.43 12.50
N ASN A 107 -7.47 19.48 11.68
CA ASN A 107 -7.75 20.87 12.10
C ASN A 107 -9.11 21.35 11.62
N ALA A 108 -9.78 20.62 10.74
CA ALA A 108 -11.14 20.93 10.38
C ALA A 108 -12.05 20.70 11.60
N ASP A 109 -12.92 21.65 11.89
CA ASP A 109 -13.96 21.49 12.93
C ASP A 109 -14.68 20.16 12.65
N ASN A 110 -14.63 19.27 13.59
CA ASN A 110 -14.86 17.82 13.63
C ASN A 110 -16.05 17.23 12.84
N GLU A 111 -16.46 17.75 11.70
CA GLU A 111 -17.75 17.42 11.13
C GLU A 111 -17.78 17.02 9.65
N THR A 112 -16.66 17.06 8.90
CA THR A 112 -16.85 16.94 7.45
C THR A 112 -15.92 15.90 6.80
N ILE A 113 -16.47 14.77 6.38
CA ILE A 113 -15.91 13.95 5.30
C ILE A 113 -16.71 14.26 4.03
N VAL A 114 -16.04 14.77 3.00
CA VAL A 114 -16.67 15.09 1.73
C VAL A 114 -16.57 13.85 0.81
N ASP A 115 -17.69 13.21 0.59
CA ASP A 115 -17.83 12.24 -0.49
C ASP A 115 -18.13 13.00 -1.80
N LYS A 116 -17.23 12.95 -2.78
CA LYS A 116 -17.34 13.72 -4.02
C LYS A 116 -18.31 13.12 -5.02
N GLU A 117 -18.70 11.86 -4.91
CA GLU A 117 -19.51 11.20 -5.94
C GLU A 117 -21.00 11.54 -5.88
N GLU A 118 -21.52 11.98 -4.73
CA GLU A 118 -22.95 12.30 -4.61
C GLU A 118 -23.26 13.75 -4.24
N ASN A 119 -22.29 14.65 -4.18
CA ASN A 119 -22.48 16.02 -3.62
C ASN A 119 -23.09 16.03 -2.19
N GLN A 120 -23.05 14.89 -1.50
CA GLN A 120 -23.48 14.76 -0.12
C GLN A 120 -22.26 14.74 0.78
N GLN A 121 -22.10 15.81 1.54
CA GLN A 121 -21.16 15.84 2.66
C GLN A 121 -21.66 14.87 3.73
N ARG A 122 -21.01 13.72 3.86
CA ARG A 122 -21.26 12.80 4.96
C ARG A 122 -20.39 13.19 6.14
N TYR A 123 -21.03 13.65 7.17
CA TYR A 123 -20.37 13.94 8.45
C TYR A 123 -20.14 12.65 9.21
N ILE A 124 -18.88 12.31 9.50
CA ILE A 124 -18.57 11.23 10.41
C ILE A 124 -18.16 11.85 11.73
N LYS A 125 -19.04 11.73 12.73
CA LYS A 125 -18.73 12.15 14.08
C LYS A 125 -17.66 11.22 14.66
N LEU A 126 -16.49 11.77 14.94
CA LEU A 126 -15.45 11.03 15.64
C LEU A 126 -15.87 10.79 17.10
N PRO A 127 -15.44 9.67 17.70
CA PRO A 127 -15.58 9.46 19.13
C PRO A 127 -14.93 10.61 19.93
N GLU A 128 -15.56 11.04 21.02
CA GLU A 128 -15.00 12.09 21.88
C GLU A 128 -13.61 11.68 22.38
N GLY A 129 -12.67 12.63 22.36
CA GLY A 129 -11.28 12.38 22.76
C GLY A 129 -10.41 11.74 21.70
N SER A 130 -10.86 11.70 20.45
CA SER A 130 -10.06 11.18 19.32
C SER A 130 -8.83 12.06 19.09
N ASP A 131 -7.66 11.42 18.99
CA ASP A 131 -6.45 12.06 18.51
C ASP A 131 -6.36 11.96 16.98
N LYS A 132 -5.32 12.57 16.41
CA LYS A 132 -5.06 12.57 14.95
C LYS A 132 -5.14 11.15 14.32
N TYR A 133 -4.53 10.16 14.94
CA TYR A 133 -4.52 8.79 14.42
C TYR A 133 -5.89 8.13 14.54
N ALA A 134 -6.67 8.47 15.57
CA ALA A 134 -8.00 7.94 15.73
C ALA A 134 -8.93 8.34 14.58
N GLY A 135 -8.83 9.58 14.10
CA GLY A 135 -9.60 10.06 12.95
C GLY A 135 -9.26 9.37 11.65
N GLU A 136 -7.96 9.21 11.37
CA GLU A 136 -7.49 8.47 10.20
C GLU A 136 -7.97 7.01 10.21
N VAL A 137 -7.82 6.31 11.33
CA VAL A 137 -8.25 4.92 11.48
C VAL A 137 -9.77 4.79 11.36
N TRP A 138 -10.52 5.73 11.96
CA TRP A 138 -11.98 5.74 11.89
C TRP A 138 -12.49 5.91 10.47
N MET A 139 -11.89 6.82 9.70
CA MET A 139 -12.23 7.06 8.30
C MET A 139 -12.01 5.78 7.46
N VAL A 140 -10.88 5.10 7.65
CA VAL A 140 -10.60 3.82 6.98
C VAL A 140 -11.60 2.73 7.40
N ALA A 141 -11.88 2.61 8.70
CA ALA A 141 -12.81 1.63 9.23
C ALA A 141 -14.24 1.83 8.69
N MET A 142 -14.70 3.07 8.60
CA MET A 142 -16.00 3.40 8.02
C MET A 142 -16.08 3.05 6.54
N ARG A 143 -15.01 3.34 5.76
CA ARG A 143 -14.99 2.95 4.33
C ARG A 143 -15.03 1.43 4.17
N ILE A 144 -14.26 0.69 4.97
CA ILE A 144 -14.28 -0.77 4.95
C ILE A 144 -15.67 -1.31 5.33
N ARG A 145 -16.31 -0.73 6.37
CA ARG A 145 -17.66 -1.13 6.75
C ARG A 145 -18.66 -0.91 5.61
N GLN A 146 -18.58 0.23 4.93
CA GLN A 146 -19.41 0.54 3.77
C GLN A 146 -19.20 -0.48 2.63
N MET A 147 -17.93 -0.82 2.32
CA MET A 147 -17.61 -1.83 1.30
C MET A 147 -18.26 -3.20 1.62
N LEU A 148 -18.17 -3.61 2.87
CA LEU A 148 -18.74 -4.88 3.33
C LEU A 148 -20.27 -4.86 3.33
N ASP A 149 -20.90 -3.77 3.78
CA ASP A 149 -22.36 -3.62 3.82
C ASP A 149 -22.98 -3.56 2.41
N ASN A 150 -22.31 -2.87 1.49
CA ASN A 150 -22.70 -2.77 0.11
C ASN A 150 -22.38 -4.04 -0.70
N GLN A 151 -21.67 -4.99 -0.10
CA GLN A 151 -21.17 -6.19 -0.79
C GLN A 151 -20.41 -5.84 -2.08
N GLU A 152 -19.54 -4.82 -1.99
CA GLU A 152 -18.72 -4.42 -3.15
C GLU A 152 -18.00 -5.63 -3.74
N ARG A 153 -17.87 -5.66 -5.05
CA ARG A 153 -17.39 -6.86 -5.75
C ARG A 153 -15.91 -6.71 -6.08
N ILE A 154 -15.18 -7.81 -5.90
CA ILE A 154 -13.80 -7.96 -6.33
C ILE A 154 -13.68 -9.14 -7.28
N TYR A 155 -12.75 -9.04 -8.22
CA TYR A 155 -12.39 -10.18 -9.06
C TYR A 155 -11.49 -11.15 -8.30
N ASP A 156 -11.86 -12.41 -8.28
CA ASP A 156 -11.08 -13.48 -7.67
C ASP A 156 -10.39 -14.29 -8.77
N PRO A 157 -9.05 -14.20 -8.90
CA PRO A 157 -8.34 -14.90 -9.97
C PRO A 157 -8.38 -16.43 -9.85
N GLU A 158 -8.56 -16.96 -8.64
CA GLU A 158 -8.64 -18.40 -8.42
C GLU A 158 -10.01 -18.96 -8.87
N LEU A 159 -11.05 -18.17 -8.63
CA LEU A 159 -12.41 -18.53 -9.06
C LEU A 159 -12.70 -18.14 -10.50
N GLY A 160 -11.95 -17.21 -11.06
CA GLY A 160 -12.16 -16.71 -12.43
C GLY A 160 -13.42 -15.84 -12.61
N HIS A 161 -13.98 -15.30 -11.52
CA HIS A 161 -15.15 -14.43 -11.55
C HIS A 161 -15.18 -13.47 -10.35
N GLU A 162 -16.05 -12.47 -10.43
CA GLU A 162 -16.25 -11.53 -9.32
C GLU A 162 -17.10 -12.15 -8.20
N ARG A 163 -16.71 -11.84 -6.95
CA ARG A 163 -17.45 -12.16 -5.73
C ARG A 163 -17.55 -10.97 -4.79
N PRO A 164 -18.45 -10.98 -3.81
CA PRO A 164 -18.46 -9.97 -2.75
C PRO A 164 -17.13 -9.95 -1.97
N ILE A 165 -16.71 -8.75 -1.60
CA ILE A 165 -15.52 -8.55 -0.77
C ILE A 165 -15.71 -9.13 0.63
N GLN A 166 -14.64 -9.66 1.20
CA GLN A 166 -14.60 -10.19 2.55
C GLN A 166 -13.49 -9.49 3.36
N PRO A 167 -13.56 -9.46 4.69
CA PRO A 167 -12.51 -8.84 5.50
C PRO A 167 -11.10 -9.40 5.23
N ALA A 168 -10.99 -10.68 4.87
CA ALA A 168 -9.73 -11.33 4.53
C ALA A 168 -9.09 -10.83 3.22
N ASP A 169 -9.85 -10.14 2.38
CA ASP A 169 -9.34 -9.56 1.13
C ASP A 169 -8.66 -8.21 1.34
N ILE A 170 -8.82 -7.62 2.53
CA ILE A 170 -8.39 -6.25 2.82
C ILE A 170 -7.11 -6.28 3.65
N VAL A 171 -6.10 -5.55 3.19
CA VAL A 171 -4.83 -5.39 3.91
C VAL A 171 -4.59 -3.91 4.18
N ILE A 172 -4.26 -3.57 5.43
CA ILE A 172 -3.85 -2.22 5.82
C ILE A 172 -2.34 -2.22 6.00
N LEU A 173 -1.68 -1.35 5.25
CA LEU A 173 -0.25 -1.14 5.35
C LEU A 173 0.03 0.17 6.10
N GLU A 174 0.84 0.10 7.14
CA GLU A 174 1.19 1.23 7.97
C GLU A 174 2.71 1.41 8.05
N ARG A 175 3.12 2.66 8.20
CA ARG A 175 4.53 2.98 8.38
C ARG A 175 5.06 2.57 9.75
N THR A 176 4.22 2.61 10.76
CA THR A 176 4.58 2.33 12.16
C THR A 176 3.50 1.51 12.85
N LYS A 177 3.83 0.81 13.93
CA LYS A 177 2.86 0.03 14.72
C LYS A 177 2.01 0.87 15.70
N SER A 178 2.21 2.18 15.74
CA SER A 178 1.52 3.06 16.69
C SER A 178 0.00 3.00 16.60
N PRO A 179 -0.63 2.89 15.41
CA PRO A 179 -2.09 2.80 15.28
C PRO A 179 -2.70 1.45 15.63
N ASN A 180 -1.92 0.37 15.79
CA ASN A 180 -2.44 -1.00 15.94
C ASN A 180 -3.53 -1.14 17.02
N ASN A 181 -3.34 -0.56 18.20
CA ASN A 181 -4.34 -0.64 19.28
C ASN A 181 -5.64 0.05 18.89
N ARG A 182 -5.55 1.17 18.18
CA ARG A 182 -6.72 1.92 17.71
C ARG A 182 -7.46 1.20 16.59
N ILE A 183 -6.72 0.54 15.71
CA ILE A 183 -7.31 -0.32 14.68
C ILE A 183 -8.15 -1.41 15.35
N VAL A 184 -7.59 -2.13 16.32
CA VAL A 184 -8.31 -3.19 17.03
C VAL A 184 -9.56 -2.65 17.72
N GLU A 185 -9.45 -1.51 18.41
CA GLU A 185 -10.56 -0.90 19.13
C GLU A 185 -11.67 -0.43 18.19
N GLN A 186 -11.34 0.40 17.20
CA GLN A 186 -12.35 1.02 16.33
C GLN A 186 -12.97 0.02 15.34
N PHE A 187 -12.19 -0.93 14.83
CA PHE A 187 -12.72 -2.01 14.01
C PHE A 187 -13.64 -2.92 14.82
N GLY A 188 -13.31 -3.16 16.09
CA GLY A 188 -14.18 -3.86 17.02
C GLY A 188 -15.53 -3.16 17.24
N GLN A 189 -15.54 -1.82 17.37
CA GLN A 189 -16.77 -1.03 17.48
C GLN A 189 -17.68 -1.15 16.23
N LEU A 190 -17.08 -1.33 15.06
CA LEU A 190 -17.81 -1.49 13.81
C LEU A 190 -18.04 -2.97 13.43
N ASN A 191 -17.75 -3.91 14.31
CA ASN A 191 -17.83 -5.35 14.05
C ASN A 191 -17.06 -5.77 12.78
N ILE A 192 -15.89 -5.18 12.55
CA ILE A 192 -14.97 -5.57 11.48
C ILE A 192 -13.89 -6.46 12.07
N PRO A 193 -13.80 -7.75 11.70
CA PRO A 193 -12.72 -8.61 12.17
C PRO A 193 -11.37 -8.12 11.64
N VAL A 194 -10.38 -8.01 12.51
CA VAL A 194 -9.04 -7.55 12.16
C VAL A 194 -7.98 -8.37 12.86
N VAL A 195 -6.89 -8.65 12.17
CA VAL A 195 -5.70 -9.28 12.71
C VAL A 195 -4.53 -8.30 12.58
N VAL A 196 -3.90 -7.96 13.68
CA VAL A 196 -2.69 -7.12 13.70
C VAL A 196 -1.47 -7.97 14.03
N GLN A 197 -0.39 -7.77 13.29
CA GLN A 197 0.90 -8.37 13.63
C GLN A 197 1.56 -7.53 14.73
N ASP A 198 1.17 -7.77 15.97
CA ASP A 198 1.84 -7.17 17.11
C ASP A 198 2.83 -8.17 17.71
N VAL A 199 4.10 -7.77 17.75
CA VAL A 199 5.08 -8.44 18.58
C VAL A 199 4.85 -7.89 19.98
N GLN A 200 3.99 -8.53 20.75
CA GLN A 200 3.83 -8.20 22.16
C GLN A 200 5.23 -8.22 22.79
N ASN A 201 5.62 -7.10 23.38
CA ASN A 201 6.84 -7.06 24.15
C ASN A 201 6.65 -8.00 25.34
N TYR A 202 7.34 -9.14 25.31
CA TYR A 202 7.25 -10.20 26.32
C TYR A 202 7.26 -9.64 27.75
N PHE A 203 8.12 -8.63 28.02
CA PHE A 203 8.23 -8.00 29.34
C PHE A 203 7.05 -7.07 29.70
N LYS A 204 6.15 -6.75 28.76
CA LYS A 204 4.93 -5.98 29.02
C LYS A 204 3.70 -6.85 29.25
N ALA A 205 3.79 -8.15 29.00
CA ALA A 205 2.71 -9.08 29.27
C ALA A 205 2.39 -9.07 30.79
N THR A 206 1.12 -9.04 31.13
CA THR A 206 0.65 -8.93 32.52
C THR A 206 1.21 -10.06 33.38
N GLU A 207 1.28 -11.28 32.81
CA GLU A 207 1.81 -12.47 33.44
C GLU A 207 3.28 -12.30 33.81
N VAL A 208 4.07 -11.74 32.90
CA VAL A 208 5.51 -11.51 33.13
C VAL A 208 5.73 -10.38 34.14
N ARG A 209 4.95 -9.30 34.06
CA ARG A 209 5.03 -8.19 35.03
C ARG A 209 4.62 -8.59 36.43
N THR A 210 3.80 -9.62 36.58
CA THR A 210 3.38 -10.12 37.89
C THR A 210 4.42 -11.06 38.48
N MET A 211 5.34 -11.61 37.63
CA MET A 211 6.39 -12.55 38.05
C MET A 211 7.74 -11.88 38.35
N ILE A 212 7.90 -10.60 37.97
CA ILE A 212 9.08 -9.76 38.25
C ILE A 212 8.75 -8.76 39.34
#